data_037bd79990a7e5bc2f5805edebafc936
#
_entry.id   037bd79990a7e5bc2f5805edebafc936
#
_cell.length_a   1.000
_cell.length_b   1.000
_cell.length_c   1.000
_cell.angle_alpha   90.00
_cell.angle_beta   90.00
_cell.angle_gamma   90.00
#
_symmetry.space_group_name_H-M   'P 1'
#
loop_
_entity.id
_entity.type
_entity.pdbx_description
1 polymer ?
#
loop_
_entity_poly.entity_id
_entity_poly.type
_entity_poly.pdbx_seq_one_letter_code
_entity_poly.pdbx_strand_id
1 'polypeptide(L)'
;MQSNTAAQISTIAAKPILKWAGGKTQMLGELLPKVPSSYGRYIEPFFGGGALFFALQPENAVIADSNPELINMYRQVADHVDNVISYLEKYQNTSEMFYSVRSLDWETLPKAEAAAAEEKPVKKTA
;
A
#
# COMPACT_ATOMS: atom_id res chain seq x y z
N MET A 1 35.65 15.91 -19.21
CA MET A 1 34.20 16.07 -19.53
C MET A 1 33.49 14.82 -19.07
N GLN A 2 32.90 14.87 -17.92
CA GLN A 2 32.11 13.75 -17.39
C GLN A 2 30.64 14.06 -17.69
N SER A 3 30.08 13.29 -18.60
CA SER A 3 28.65 13.30 -18.90
C SER A 3 27.91 12.61 -17.76
N ASN A 4 27.31 13.43 -16.90
CA ASN A 4 26.43 12.98 -15.83
C ASN A 4 25.09 12.60 -16.46
N THR A 5 24.92 11.34 -16.83
CA THR A 5 23.64 10.79 -17.22
C THR A 5 22.86 10.53 -15.95
N ALA A 6 22.22 11.56 -15.42
CA ALA A 6 21.18 11.38 -14.42
C ALA A 6 20.06 10.56 -15.08
N ALA A 7 19.96 9.30 -14.71
CA ALA A 7 18.82 8.47 -15.07
C ALA A 7 17.55 9.22 -14.61
N GLN A 8 16.78 9.68 -15.57
CA GLN A 8 15.44 10.15 -15.30
C GLN A 8 14.63 8.94 -14.82
N ILE A 9 14.56 8.76 -13.49
CA ILE A 9 13.58 7.89 -12.89
C ILE A 9 12.25 8.56 -13.22
N SER A 10 11.56 8.03 -14.23
CA SER A 10 10.19 8.36 -14.52
C SER A 10 9.40 8.04 -13.24
N THR A 11 9.08 9.06 -12.47
CA THR A 11 8.23 8.91 -11.28
C THR A 11 6.83 8.58 -11.78
N ILE A 12 6.54 7.28 -11.89
CA ILE A 12 5.18 6.82 -12.14
C ILE A 12 4.35 7.30 -10.95
N ALA A 13 3.34 8.11 -11.23
CA ALA A 13 2.45 8.60 -10.19
C ALA A 13 1.75 7.42 -9.52
N ALA A 14 2.10 7.15 -8.27
CA ALA A 14 1.46 6.10 -7.50
C ALA A 14 0.03 6.48 -7.15
N LYS A 15 -0.86 5.49 -7.11
CA LYS A 15 -2.28 5.64 -6.79
C LYS A 15 -2.66 4.65 -5.70
N PRO A 16 -3.71 4.94 -4.91
CA PRO A 16 -4.24 3.96 -3.97
C PRO A 16 -4.57 2.63 -4.64
N ILE A 17 -4.19 1.52 -3.99
CA ILE A 17 -4.44 0.16 -4.47
C ILE A 17 -5.92 -0.21 -4.28
N LEU A 18 -6.54 0.31 -3.21
CA LEU A 18 -7.90 0.01 -2.80
C LEU A 18 -8.78 1.26 -2.87
N LYS A 19 -10.07 1.03 -3.14
CA LYS A 19 -11.13 1.97 -2.80
C LYS A 19 -11.56 1.68 -1.35
N TRP A 20 -11.22 2.58 -0.45
CA TRP A 20 -11.54 2.44 0.98
C TRP A 20 -12.55 3.49 1.41
N ALA A 21 -13.49 3.11 2.28
CA ALA A 21 -14.47 4.04 2.82
C ALA A 21 -13.77 5.20 3.57
N GLY A 22 -14.19 6.44 3.32
CA GLY A 22 -13.55 7.63 3.87
C GLY A 22 -12.23 8.01 3.20
N GLY A 23 -11.92 7.47 2.01
CA GLY A 23 -10.74 7.83 1.23
C GLY A 23 -10.68 9.32 0.90
N LYS A 24 -9.48 9.89 0.94
CA LYS A 24 -9.24 11.34 0.81
C LYS A 24 -8.86 11.77 -0.60
N THR A 25 -9.06 10.92 -1.62
CA THR A 25 -8.68 11.22 -3.01
C THR A 25 -9.32 12.51 -3.52
N GLN A 26 -10.59 12.74 -3.20
CA GLN A 26 -11.32 13.94 -3.60
C GLN A 26 -10.80 15.22 -2.90
N MET A 27 -10.14 15.07 -1.76
CA MET A 27 -9.61 16.17 -0.97
C MET A 27 -8.15 16.50 -1.31
N LEU A 28 -7.49 15.76 -2.18
CA LEU A 28 -6.07 15.96 -2.49
C LEU A 28 -5.77 17.37 -3.00
N GLY A 29 -6.67 17.94 -3.79
CA GLY A 29 -6.51 19.32 -4.28
C GLY A 29 -6.46 20.37 -3.17
N GLU A 30 -7.10 20.11 -2.04
CA GLU A 30 -7.09 20.99 -0.87
C GLU A 30 -5.96 20.64 0.12
N LEU A 31 -5.59 19.36 0.21
CA LEU A 31 -4.58 18.89 1.17
C LEU A 31 -3.16 19.16 0.68
N LEU A 32 -2.86 18.89 -0.58
CA LEU A 32 -1.50 19.01 -1.11
C LEU A 32 -0.89 20.41 -0.94
N PRO A 33 -1.61 21.52 -1.17
CA PRO A 33 -1.07 22.86 -0.95
C PRO A 33 -0.74 23.17 0.50
N LYS A 34 -1.30 22.42 1.45
CA LYS A 34 -1.10 22.60 2.89
C LYS A 34 0.07 21.78 3.44
N VAL A 35 0.62 20.88 2.64
CA VAL A 35 1.76 20.08 3.03
C VAL A 35 3.01 20.97 3.05
N PRO A 36 3.82 20.95 4.13
CA PRO A 36 5.08 21.69 4.16
C PRO A 36 6.00 21.29 3.01
N SER A 37 6.75 22.23 2.47
CA SER A 37 7.73 21.98 1.40
C SER A 37 8.88 21.07 1.83
N SER A 38 9.16 21.01 3.13
CA SER A 38 10.12 20.08 3.71
C SER A 38 9.64 19.57 5.07
N TYR A 39 9.88 18.30 5.35
CA TYR A 39 9.55 17.65 6.61
C TYR A 39 10.47 16.45 6.83
N GLY A 40 10.72 16.09 8.09
CA GLY A 40 11.60 14.98 8.44
C GLY A 40 10.95 13.61 8.32
N ARG A 41 9.65 13.52 8.63
CA ARG A 41 8.89 12.27 8.63
C ARG A 41 7.43 12.51 8.31
N TYR A 42 6.86 11.61 7.52
CA TYR A 42 5.43 11.54 7.28
C TYR A 42 4.80 10.54 8.26
N ILE A 43 3.74 10.95 8.94
CA ILE A 43 3.01 10.08 9.87
C ILE A 43 1.53 10.15 9.56
N GLU A 44 0.93 9.00 9.26
CA GLU A 44 -0.51 8.91 8.99
C GLU A 44 -1.12 7.78 9.84
N PRO A 45 -1.81 8.11 10.96
CA PRO A 45 -2.36 7.13 11.88
C PRO A 45 -3.70 6.54 11.44
N PHE A 46 -4.38 7.15 10.47
CA PHE A 46 -5.65 6.71 9.89
C PHE A 46 -5.47 6.50 8.38
N PHE A 47 -4.64 5.53 8.04
CA PHE A 47 -4.11 5.39 6.68
C PHE A 47 -5.18 5.09 5.63
N GLY A 48 -6.10 4.15 5.90
CA GLY A 48 -7.15 3.76 4.96
C GLY A 48 -6.61 3.39 3.59
N GLY A 49 -7.08 4.07 2.56
CA GLY A 49 -6.62 3.90 1.18
C GLY A 49 -5.29 4.57 0.85
N GLY A 50 -4.76 5.42 1.74
CA GLY A 50 -3.46 6.06 1.58
C GLY A 50 -3.36 7.11 0.48
N ALA A 51 -4.45 7.81 0.15
CA ALA A 51 -4.47 8.76 -0.96
C ALA A 51 -3.37 9.82 -0.89
N LEU A 52 -3.18 10.45 0.26
CA LEU A 52 -2.15 11.47 0.45
C LEU A 52 -0.74 10.88 0.42
N PHE A 53 -0.53 9.72 1.06
CA PHE A 53 0.74 9.00 1.04
C PHE A 53 1.19 8.68 -0.39
N PHE A 54 0.31 8.09 -1.20
CA PHE A 54 0.64 7.75 -2.58
C PHE A 54 0.86 8.98 -3.47
N ALA A 55 0.18 10.09 -3.18
CA ALA A 55 0.40 11.34 -3.89
C ALA A 55 1.75 11.99 -3.54
N LEU A 56 2.18 11.91 -2.28
CA LEU A 56 3.43 12.52 -1.80
C LEU A 56 4.65 11.61 -2.00
N GLN A 57 4.47 10.30 -1.91
CA GLN A 57 5.55 9.30 -1.96
C GLN A 57 6.72 9.64 -1.01
N PRO A 58 6.46 9.82 0.28
CA PRO A 58 7.48 10.26 1.23
C PRO A 58 8.55 9.16 1.43
N GLU A 59 9.80 9.58 1.47
CA GLU A 59 10.93 8.64 1.68
C GLU A 59 10.93 8.02 3.09
N ASN A 60 10.49 8.78 4.09
CA ASN A 60 10.45 8.35 5.48
C ASN A 60 9.04 8.50 6.03
N ALA A 61 8.34 7.38 6.18
CA ALA A 61 6.95 7.38 6.58
C ALA A 61 6.64 6.33 7.66
N VAL A 62 5.67 6.67 8.50
CA VAL A 62 5.00 5.74 9.40
C VAL A 62 3.52 5.77 9.07
N ILE A 63 2.98 4.64 8.71
CA ILE A 63 1.55 4.48 8.44
C ILE A 63 0.93 3.54 9.47
N ALA A 64 -0.27 3.83 9.89
CA ALA A 64 -1.03 3.00 10.81
C ALA A 64 -2.52 3.04 10.48
N ASP A 65 -3.20 1.99 10.83
CA ASP A 65 -4.66 1.89 10.75
C ASP A 65 -5.15 0.93 11.83
N SER A 66 -6.37 1.14 12.31
CA SER A 66 -6.97 0.25 13.30
C SER A 66 -7.40 -1.11 12.72
N ASN A 67 -7.50 -1.20 11.39
CA ASN A 67 -7.84 -2.45 10.71
C ASN A 67 -6.58 -3.27 10.41
N PRO A 68 -6.34 -4.38 11.12
CA PRO A 68 -5.13 -5.19 10.95
C PRO A 68 -5.07 -5.87 9.57
N GLU A 69 -6.20 -6.23 8.99
CA GLU A 69 -6.25 -6.85 7.66
C GLU A 69 -5.81 -5.88 6.56
N LEU A 70 -6.17 -4.59 6.71
CA LEU A 70 -5.74 -3.54 5.80
C LEU A 70 -4.21 -3.37 5.86
N ILE A 71 -3.64 -3.31 7.05
CA ILE A 71 -2.19 -3.19 7.23
C ILE A 71 -1.47 -4.45 6.73
N ASN A 72 -2.03 -5.64 6.99
CA ASN A 72 -1.49 -6.88 6.45
C ASN A 72 -1.44 -6.86 4.92
N MET A 73 -2.50 -6.41 4.27
CA MET A 73 -2.53 -6.28 2.81
C MET A 73 -1.39 -5.39 2.31
N TYR A 74 -1.17 -4.22 2.90
CA TYR A 74 -0.06 -3.33 2.51
C TYR A 74 1.30 -3.96 2.74
N ARG A 75 1.50 -4.71 3.83
CA ARG A 75 2.73 -5.45 4.08
C ARG A 75 2.97 -6.53 3.03
N GLN A 76 1.94 -7.29 2.69
CA GLN A 76 2.07 -8.33 1.66
C GLN A 76 2.42 -7.72 0.29
N VAL A 77 1.84 -6.60 -0.07
CA VAL A 77 2.19 -5.89 -1.31
C VAL A 77 3.62 -5.35 -1.27
N ALA A 78 4.07 -4.83 -0.13
CA ALA A 78 5.42 -4.28 0.01
C ALA A 78 6.51 -5.38 -0.02
N ASP A 79 6.26 -6.50 0.65
CA ASP A 79 7.28 -7.51 0.90
C ASP A 79 7.19 -8.72 -0.05
N HIS A 80 5.98 -9.01 -0.59
CA HIS A 80 5.67 -10.23 -1.33
C HIS A 80 4.77 -9.97 -2.55
N VAL A 81 5.03 -8.91 -3.30
CA VAL A 81 4.16 -8.47 -4.40
C VAL A 81 3.91 -9.57 -5.44
N ASP A 82 4.92 -10.35 -5.79
CA ASP A 82 4.78 -11.42 -6.78
C ASP A 82 3.81 -12.51 -6.31
N ASN A 83 3.84 -12.84 -5.01
CA ASN A 83 2.90 -13.79 -4.42
C ASN A 83 1.47 -13.24 -4.45
N VAL A 84 1.30 -11.95 -4.16
CA VAL A 84 -0.02 -11.28 -4.24
C VAL A 84 -0.55 -11.33 -5.66
N ILE A 85 0.27 -11.01 -6.65
CA ILE A 85 -0.09 -11.05 -8.07
C ILE A 85 -0.52 -12.47 -8.47
N SER A 86 0.32 -13.46 -8.19
CA SER A 86 0.03 -14.87 -8.51
C SER A 86 -1.26 -15.39 -7.85
N TYR A 87 -1.56 -14.88 -6.65
CA TYR A 87 -2.80 -15.21 -5.96
C TYR A 87 -4.01 -14.58 -6.64
N LEU A 88 -3.89 -13.31 -7.05
CA LEU A 88 -4.97 -12.56 -7.70
C LEU A 88 -5.27 -13.08 -9.12
N GLU A 89 -4.29 -13.61 -9.83
CA GLU A 89 -4.46 -14.19 -11.18
C GLU A 89 -5.46 -15.36 -11.21
N LYS A 90 -5.76 -15.97 -10.07
CA LYS A 90 -6.77 -17.04 -9.94
C LYS A 90 -8.21 -16.49 -10.05
N TYR A 91 -8.40 -15.20 -9.91
CA TYR A 91 -9.70 -14.55 -9.91
C TYR A 91 -9.93 -13.82 -11.22
N GLN A 92 -11.10 -14.01 -11.80
CA GLN A 92 -11.52 -13.28 -12.99
C GLN A 92 -12.23 -11.98 -12.60
N ASN A 93 -12.00 -10.92 -13.34
CA ASN A 93 -12.70 -9.64 -13.12
C ASN A 93 -14.10 -9.68 -13.76
N THR A 94 -14.99 -10.48 -13.21
CA THR A 94 -16.38 -10.63 -13.61
C THR A 94 -17.32 -10.41 -12.43
N SER A 95 -18.57 -10.03 -12.72
CA SER A 95 -19.58 -9.85 -11.68
C SER A 95 -19.84 -11.14 -10.90
N GLU A 96 -19.89 -12.28 -11.58
CA GLU A 96 -20.08 -13.59 -10.95
C GLU A 96 -18.97 -13.89 -9.94
N MET A 97 -17.71 -13.70 -10.34
CA MET A 97 -16.57 -13.93 -9.47
C MET A 97 -16.59 -12.96 -8.29
N PHE A 98 -16.90 -11.70 -8.53
CA PHE A 98 -17.00 -10.70 -7.47
C PHE A 98 -18.03 -11.10 -6.40
N TYR A 99 -19.23 -11.46 -6.80
CA TYR A 99 -20.27 -11.86 -5.85
C TYR A 99 -19.98 -13.19 -5.18
N SER A 100 -19.37 -14.13 -5.89
CA SER A 100 -18.91 -15.39 -5.33
C SER A 100 -17.91 -15.17 -4.20
N VAL A 101 -16.85 -14.38 -4.46
CA VAL A 101 -15.83 -14.06 -3.45
C VAL A 101 -16.43 -13.27 -2.28
N ARG A 102 -17.32 -12.30 -2.56
CA ARG A 102 -17.98 -11.50 -1.54
C ARG A 102 -18.87 -12.32 -0.60
N SER A 103 -19.45 -13.42 -1.11
CA SER A 103 -20.33 -14.29 -0.31
C SER A 103 -19.58 -15.28 0.58
N LEU A 104 -18.26 -15.36 0.47
CA LEU A 104 -17.46 -16.23 1.31
C LEU A 104 -17.51 -15.77 2.77
N ASP A 105 -17.64 -16.75 3.66
CA ASP A 105 -17.49 -16.50 5.08
C ASP A 105 -15.99 -16.42 5.42
N TRP A 106 -15.50 -15.21 5.55
CA TRP A 106 -14.10 -14.93 5.78
C TRP A 106 -13.60 -15.42 7.17
N GLU A 107 -14.50 -15.65 8.10
CA GLU A 107 -14.15 -16.17 9.43
C GLU A 107 -13.84 -17.68 9.37
N THR A 108 -14.50 -18.39 8.46
CA THR A 108 -14.34 -19.84 8.30
C THR A 108 -13.32 -20.24 7.25
N LEU A 109 -12.88 -19.31 6.40
CA LEU A 109 -11.81 -19.61 5.46
C LEU A 109 -10.54 -19.99 6.23
N PRO A 110 -9.84 -21.06 5.78
CA PRO A 110 -8.52 -21.33 6.33
C PRO A 110 -7.70 -20.06 6.14
N LYS A 111 -7.39 -19.41 7.24
CA LYS A 111 -6.39 -18.34 7.24
C LYS A 111 -5.19 -18.97 6.58
N ALA A 112 -4.81 -18.48 5.39
CA ALA A 112 -3.58 -18.91 4.78
C ALA A 112 -2.56 -18.87 5.90
N GLU A 113 -2.00 -20.04 6.24
CA GLU A 113 -0.94 -20.09 7.24
C GLU A 113 -0.02 -18.96 6.83
N ALA A 114 0.04 -17.94 7.70
CA ALA A 114 0.99 -16.88 7.52
C ALA A 114 2.29 -17.65 7.33
N ALA A 115 2.75 -17.71 6.09
CA ALA A 115 4.02 -18.35 5.80
C ALA A 115 4.92 -17.76 6.84
N ALA A 116 5.37 -18.61 7.78
CA ALA A 116 6.07 -18.17 8.95
C ALA A 116 7.13 -17.21 8.45
N ALA A 117 6.84 -15.94 8.62
CA ALA A 117 7.79 -14.91 8.30
C ALA A 117 8.91 -15.20 9.28
N GLU A 118 9.93 -15.90 8.81
CA GLU A 118 11.21 -15.85 9.48
C GLU A 118 11.51 -14.36 9.60
N GLU A 119 11.32 -13.84 10.80
CA GLU A 119 11.78 -12.52 11.17
C GLU A 119 13.29 -12.50 10.95
N LYS A 120 13.68 -12.13 9.73
CA LYS A 120 15.06 -11.74 9.52
C LYS A 120 15.23 -10.42 10.26
N PRO A 121 16.07 -10.37 11.27
CA PRO A 121 16.30 -9.15 12.01
C PRO A 121 16.75 -8.09 11.02
N VAL A 122 15.99 -6.99 10.94
CA VAL A 122 16.42 -5.80 10.20
C VAL A 122 17.74 -5.37 10.84
N LYS A 123 18.84 -5.56 10.11
CA LYS A 123 20.13 -5.03 10.52
C LYS A 123 19.98 -3.52 10.59
N LYS A 124 19.94 -2.99 11.81
CA LYS A 124 20.16 -1.56 12.05
C LYS A 124 21.57 -1.26 11.58
N THR A 125 21.70 -0.69 10.41
CA THR A 125 22.93 0.00 10.04
C THR A 125 22.95 1.29 10.84
N ALA A 126 23.93 1.35 11.71
CA ALA A 126 24.25 2.55 12.48
C ALA A 126 24.64 3.71 11.55
#